data_349f38753b88af48ce825609397699cd
#
_entry.id   349f38753b88af48ce825609397699cd
#
_cell.length_a   1.000
_cell.length_b   1.000
_cell.length_c   1.000
_cell.angle_alpha   90.00
_cell.angle_beta   90.00
_cell.angle_gamma   90.00
#
_symmetry.space_group_name_H-M   'P 1'
#
loop_
_entity.id
_entity.type
_entity.pdbx_description
1 polymer ?
#
loop_
_entity_poly.entity_id
_entity_poly.type
_entity_poly.pdbx_seq_one_letter_code
_entity_poly.pdbx_strand_id
1 'polypeptide(L)' 'MPHITIKTLPGKTPQMKAQLALRLTDIVCETFQVSAENISISVVEVPDSAWTQEVVLPELIQRKDCVVKFPEYPSQTSAD' A
#
# COMPACT_ATOMS: atom_id res chain seq x y z
N MET A 1 10.16 -7.47 12.37
CA MET A 1 8.69 -7.28 12.57
C MET A 1 8.12 -6.40 11.46
N PRO A 2 7.92 -6.90 10.19
CA PRO A 2 7.40 -6.05 9.13
C PRO A 2 5.92 -5.74 9.32
N HIS A 3 5.53 -4.52 8.97
CA HIS A 3 4.14 -4.10 8.89
C HIS A 3 3.91 -3.48 7.51
N ILE A 4 2.84 -3.91 6.84
CA ILE A 4 2.51 -3.45 5.50
C ILE A 4 1.16 -2.76 5.54
N THR A 5 1.11 -1.54 5.05
CA THR A 5 -0.16 -0.82 4.87
C THR A 5 -0.39 -0.61 3.39
N ILE A 6 -1.54 -1.05 2.91
CA ILE A 6 -1.94 -0.84 1.53
C ILE A 6 -3.08 0.16 1.54
N LYS A 7 -2.90 1.27 0.82
CA LYS A 7 -3.97 2.24 0.59
C LYS A 7 -4.47 2.06 -0.82
N THR A 8 -5.76 1.89 -1.00
CA THR A 8 -6.36 1.62 -2.30
C THR A 8 -7.71 2.30 -2.39
N LEU A 9 -8.18 2.48 -3.61
CA LEU A 9 -9.54 3.00 -3.81
C LEU A 9 -10.56 1.99 -3.31
N PRO A 10 -11.76 2.44 -2.95
CA PRO A 10 -12.81 1.54 -2.44
C PRO A 10 -13.25 0.51 -3.48
N GLY A 11 -13.92 -0.53 -3.01
CA GLY A 11 -14.53 -1.53 -3.88
C GLY A 11 -13.90 -2.90 -3.81
N LYS A 12 -12.97 -3.11 -2.90
CA LYS A 12 -12.35 -4.43 -2.73
C LYS A 12 -13.17 -5.26 -1.75
N THR A 13 -13.40 -6.53 -2.09
CA THR A 13 -14.18 -7.41 -1.20
C THR A 13 -13.31 -7.89 -0.04
N PRO A 14 -13.94 -8.33 1.07
CA PRO A 14 -13.18 -8.93 2.15
C PRO A 14 -12.37 -10.14 1.72
N GLN A 15 -12.90 -10.92 0.78
CA GLN A 15 -12.18 -12.09 0.25
C GLN A 15 -10.92 -11.67 -0.51
N MET A 16 -11.00 -10.62 -1.30
CA MET A 16 -9.84 -10.12 -2.02
C MET A 16 -8.76 -9.66 -1.05
N LYS A 17 -9.15 -8.96 0.01
CA LYS A 17 -8.21 -8.47 1.00
C LYS A 17 -7.54 -9.63 1.75
N ALA A 18 -8.32 -10.63 2.11
CA ALA A 18 -7.78 -11.79 2.82
C ALA A 18 -6.80 -12.56 1.95
N GLN A 19 -7.14 -12.75 0.69
CA GLN A 19 -6.27 -13.48 -0.23
C GLN A 19 -4.97 -12.72 -0.49
N LEU A 20 -5.07 -11.39 -0.63
CA LEU A 20 -3.88 -10.57 -0.80
C LEU A 20 -2.98 -10.68 0.42
N ALA A 21 -3.55 -10.65 1.62
CA ALA A 21 -2.76 -10.75 2.84
C ALA A 21 -2.02 -12.08 2.92
N LEU A 22 -2.66 -13.18 2.52
CA LEU A 22 -1.99 -14.48 2.52
C LEU A 22 -0.79 -14.49 1.55
N ARG A 23 -0.99 -13.97 0.36
CA ARG A 23 0.07 -13.97 -0.66
C ARG A 23 1.21 -13.03 -0.27
N LEU A 24 0.88 -11.86 0.27
CA LEU A 24 1.91 -10.92 0.71
C LEU A 24 2.73 -11.50 1.85
N THR A 25 2.07 -12.20 2.77
CA THR A 25 2.77 -12.84 3.88
C THR A 25 3.82 -13.82 3.35
N ASP A 26 3.43 -14.66 2.38
CA ASP A 26 4.38 -15.63 1.82
C ASP A 26 5.56 -14.95 1.15
N ILE A 27 5.30 -13.92 0.37
CA ILE A 27 6.36 -13.21 -0.34
C ILE A 27 7.30 -12.49 0.60
N VAL A 28 6.77 -11.85 1.64
CA VAL A 28 7.61 -11.14 2.60
C VAL A 28 8.44 -12.12 3.42
N CYS A 29 7.85 -13.24 3.83
CA CYS A 29 8.61 -14.29 4.54
C CYS A 29 9.81 -14.74 3.71
N GLU A 30 9.56 -14.99 2.45
CA GLU A 30 10.59 -15.49 1.54
C GLU A 30 11.65 -14.44 1.26
N THR A 31 11.23 -13.21 0.96
CA THR A 31 12.12 -12.15 0.53
C THR A 31 12.96 -11.60 1.69
N PHE A 32 12.31 -11.37 2.83
CA PHE A 32 12.96 -10.78 4.00
C PHE A 32 13.50 -11.83 4.96
N GLN A 33 13.17 -13.10 4.73
CA GLN A 33 13.59 -14.21 5.59
C GLN A 33 13.13 -13.99 7.04
N VAL A 34 11.83 -13.72 7.18
CA VAL A 34 11.20 -13.52 8.47
C VAL A 34 10.05 -14.51 8.62
N SER A 35 9.63 -14.71 9.86
CA SER A 35 8.53 -15.60 10.21
C SER A 35 7.18 -14.95 9.94
N ALA A 36 6.22 -15.73 9.45
CA ALA A 36 4.89 -15.21 9.16
C ALA A 36 4.22 -14.58 10.38
N GLU A 37 4.49 -15.12 11.57
CA GLU A 37 3.87 -14.63 12.79
C GLU A 37 4.29 -13.21 13.15
N ASN A 38 5.36 -12.71 12.54
CA ASN A 38 5.84 -11.36 12.80
C ASN A 38 5.31 -10.32 11.81
N ILE A 39 4.50 -10.75 10.84
CA ILE A 39 4.03 -9.88 9.77
C ILE A 39 2.60 -9.42 10.07
N SER A 40 2.36 -8.12 9.93
CA SER A 40 1.01 -7.57 10.01
C SER A 40 0.72 -6.78 8.75
N ILE A 41 -0.55 -6.81 8.33
CA ILE A 41 -0.97 -6.19 7.07
C ILE A 41 -2.31 -5.50 7.31
N SER A 42 -2.42 -4.25 6.87
CA SER A 42 -3.69 -3.55 6.87
C SER A 42 -4.00 -3.05 5.47
N VAL A 43 -5.29 -3.02 5.13
CA VAL A 43 -5.76 -2.49 3.86
C VAL A 43 -6.72 -1.35 4.17
N VAL A 44 -6.38 -0.16 3.71
CA VAL A 44 -7.16 1.05 3.98
C VAL A 44 -7.75 1.54 2.68
N GLU A 45 -9.07 1.71 2.64
CA GLU A 45 -9.74 2.25 1.47
C GLU A 45 -9.80 3.76 1.58
N VAL A 46 -9.32 4.44 0.53
CA VAL A 46 -9.27 5.89 0.47
C VAL A 46 -10.10 6.32 -0.73
N PRO A 47 -11.10 7.20 -0.55
CA PRO A 47 -11.90 7.66 -1.68
C PRO A 47 -11.05 8.46 -2.67
N ASP A 48 -11.45 8.42 -3.93
CA ASP A 48 -10.72 9.11 -4.98
C ASP A 48 -10.55 10.60 -4.67
N SER A 49 -11.57 11.22 -4.08
CA SER A 49 -11.53 12.65 -3.73
C SER A 49 -10.49 12.98 -2.67
N ALA A 50 -10.05 11.99 -1.89
CA ALA A 50 -9.05 12.19 -0.84
C ALA A 50 -7.70 11.61 -1.22
N TRP A 51 -7.55 11.06 -2.41
CA TRP A 51 -6.33 10.33 -2.80
C TRP A 51 -5.08 11.21 -2.74
N THR A 52 -5.16 12.42 -3.29
CA THR A 52 -4.01 13.33 -3.26
C THR A 52 -3.61 13.68 -1.83
N GLN A 53 -4.58 13.98 -0.99
CA GLN A 53 -4.32 14.39 0.39
C GLN A 53 -3.78 13.25 1.24
N GLU A 54 -4.27 12.03 1.02
CA GLU A 54 -3.95 10.92 1.90
C GLU A 54 -2.89 9.98 1.35
N VAL A 55 -2.62 10.03 0.06
CA VAL A 55 -1.64 9.12 -0.53
C VAL A 55 -0.53 9.88 -1.25
N VAL A 56 -0.89 10.70 -2.24
CA VAL A 56 0.13 11.33 -3.08
C VAL A 56 1.04 12.24 -2.25
N LEU A 57 0.46 13.14 -1.48
CA LEU A 57 1.26 14.09 -0.70
C LEU A 57 2.04 13.42 0.42
N PRO A 58 1.39 12.66 1.34
CA PRO A 58 2.15 12.12 2.47
C PRO A 58 3.04 10.95 2.12
N GLU A 59 2.65 10.11 1.15
CA GLU A 59 3.39 8.88 0.90
C GLU A 59 4.33 8.97 -0.29
N LEU A 60 3.95 9.69 -1.35
CA LEU A 60 4.75 9.70 -2.57
C LEU A 60 5.63 10.93 -2.68
N ILE A 61 5.24 12.05 -2.08
CA ILE A 61 6.01 13.27 -2.14
C ILE A 61 6.83 13.50 -0.87
N GLN A 62 6.15 13.52 0.29
CA GLN A 62 6.85 13.79 1.55
C GLN A 62 7.79 12.66 1.94
N ARG A 63 7.48 11.44 1.54
CA ARG A 63 8.29 10.27 1.85
C ARG A 63 8.90 9.65 0.59
N LYS A 64 9.20 10.46 -0.38
CA LYS A 64 9.71 9.97 -1.67
C LYS A 64 10.96 9.13 -1.52
N ASP A 65 11.78 9.39 -0.51
CA ASP A 65 13.00 8.63 -0.28
C ASP A 65 12.73 7.18 0.11
N CYS A 66 11.52 6.88 0.54
CA CYS A 66 11.12 5.52 0.91
C CYS A 66 10.39 4.78 -0.21
N VAL A 67 10.07 5.48 -1.30
CA VAL A 67 9.29 4.88 -2.39
C VAL A 67 10.22 4.03 -3.25
N VAL A 68 9.90 2.73 -3.36
CA VAL A 68 10.69 1.82 -4.18
C VAL A 68 10.10 1.61 -5.56
N LYS A 69 8.85 2.00 -5.75
CA LYS A 69 8.19 1.94 -7.06
C LYS A 69 7.19 3.07 -7.13
N PHE A 70 7.42 4.00 -8.06
CA PHE A 70 6.47 5.08 -8.29
C PHE A 70 5.40 4.65 -9.27
N PRO A 71 4.17 5.20 -9.12
CA PRO A 71 3.11 4.91 -10.09
C PRO A 71 3.41 5.59 -11.41
N GLU A 72 2.82 5.05 -12.48
CA GLU A 72 3.02 5.59 -13.82
C GLU A 72 1.77 6.34 -14.31
N TYR A 73 0.77 6.52 -13.47
CA TYR A 73 -0.38 7.34 -13.85
C TYR A 73 -0.03 8.82 -13.70
N PRO A 74 -0.76 9.71 -14.41
CA PRO A 74 -0.51 11.14 -14.25
C PRO A 74 -0.73 11.58 -12.82
N SER A 75 0.17 12.41 -12.31
CA SER A 75 0.07 12.90 -10.96
C SER A 75 -1.06 13.91 -10.85
N GLN A 76 -1.91 13.74 -9.84
CA GLN A 76 -2.99 14.68 -9.57
C GLN A 76 -2.46 16.01 -9.10
N THR A 77 -1.27 16.04 -8.53
CA THR A 77 -0.65 17.27 -8.09
C THR A 77 -0.06 18.05 -9.25
N SER A 78 0.34 17.37 -10.32
CA SER A 78 0.93 18.02 -11.47
C SER A 78 -0.13 18.60 -12.40
N ALA A 79 -1.37 18.22 -12.23
CA ALA A 79 -2.46 18.78 -13.04
C ALA A 79 -2.81 20.19 -12.65
N ASP A 80 -2.26 20.69 -11.62
CA ASP A 80 -2.57 22.02 -11.07
C ASP A 80 -1.87 23.15 -11.78
#